data_0ea509ee5b28401b4a4cb2e552de693d
#
_entry.id   0ea509ee5b28401b4a4cb2e552de693d
#
_cell.length_a   1.000
_cell.length_b   1.000
_cell.length_c   1.000
_cell.angle_alpha   90.00
_cell.angle_beta   90.00
_cell.angle_gamma   90.00
#
_symmetry.space_group_name_H-M   'P 1'
#
loop_
_entity.id
_entity.type
_entity.pdbx_description
1 polymer ?
#
loop_
_entity_poly.entity_id
_entity_poly.type
_entity_poly.pdbx_seq_one_letter_code
_entity_poly.pdbx_strand_id
1 'polypeptide(L)'
;MSAIESVSTESRVFPPSDAVVKKATISGMAAYEALCKEADQDYAGYWARLAREHVTWKQPFTQSLDESGAPFFKWFADGKLNVSYNCLDRNIEAGLDVAV
;
A
#
# COMPACT_ATOMS: atom_id res chain seq x y z
N MET A 1 27.60 -42.56 3.16
CA MET A 1 27.18 -41.62 2.11
C MET A 1 26.50 -40.44 2.76
N SER A 2 27.07 -39.27 2.74
CA SER A 2 26.44 -38.09 3.25
C SER A 2 25.25 -37.75 2.36
N ALA A 3 24.05 -37.65 2.96
CA ALA A 3 22.91 -37.11 2.25
C ALA A 3 23.22 -35.66 1.86
N ILE A 4 23.02 -35.31 0.60
CA ILE A 4 23.03 -33.91 0.21
C ILE A 4 21.76 -33.31 0.82
N GLU A 5 21.91 -32.66 1.96
CA GLU A 5 20.81 -31.93 2.56
C GLU A 5 20.43 -30.77 1.64
N SER A 6 19.15 -30.69 1.32
CA SER A 6 18.64 -29.59 0.51
C SER A 6 18.82 -28.30 1.27
N VAL A 7 19.61 -27.37 0.75
CA VAL A 7 19.76 -26.02 1.27
C VAL A 7 18.53 -25.14 0.99
N SER A 8 17.47 -25.71 0.40
CA SER A 8 16.23 -25.02 0.11
C SER A 8 15.31 -24.85 1.32
N THR A 9 15.58 -25.56 2.42
CA THR A 9 14.80 -25.48 3.66
C THR A 9 15.56 -24.60 4.67
N GLU A 10 15.13 -23.37 4.83
CA GLU A 10 15.68 -22.42 5.79
C GLU A 10 14.67 -22.18 6.91
N SER A 11 15.06 -22.43 8.13
CA SER A 11 14.23 -22.25 9.34
C SER A 11 14.66 -21.09 10.23
N ARG A 12 15.81 -20.45 9.93
CA ARG A 12 16.31 -19.32 10.71
C ARG A 12 15.46 -18.07 10.41
N VAL A 13 15.19 -17.30 11.46
CA VAL A 13 14.48 -16.02 11.35
C VAL A 13 15.49 -14.89 11.63
N PHE A 14 15.50 -13.90 10.75
CA PHE A 14 16.38 -12.75 10.85
C PHE A 14 15.55 -11.49 11.13
N PRO A 15 15.30 -11.17 12.43
CA PRO A 15 14.50 -10.01 12.77
C PRO A 15 15.21 -8.69 12.38
N PRO A 16 14.46 -7.64 12.03
CA PRO A 16 15.05 -6.34 11.80
C PRO A 16 15.64 -5.76 13.08
N SER A 17 16.64 -4.90 12.96
CA SER A 17 17.22 -4.20 14.11
C SER A 17 16.23 -3.19 14.70
N ASP A 18 16.36 -2.89 15.99
CA ASP A 18 15.52 -1.91 16.67
C ASP A 18 15.55 -0.53 16.01
N ALA A 19 16.70 -0.13 15.48
CA ALA A 19 16.86 1.13 14.78
C ALA A 19 16.03 1.21 13.49
N VAL A 20 15.94 0.10 12.75
CA VAL A 20 15.10 -0.01 11.55
C VAL A 20 13.62 0.01 11.93
N VAL A 21 13.23 -0.75 12.95
CA VAL A 21 11.83 -0.80 13.43
C VAL A 21 11.36 0.57 13.86
N LYS A 22 12.17 1.31 14.63
CA LYS A 22 11.83 2.67 15.09
C LYS A 22 11.65 3.69 13.96
N LYS A 23 12.36 3.52 12.85
CA LYS A 23 12.28 4.43 11.69
C LYS A 23 11.24 4.01 10.66
N ALA A 24 10.68 2.83 10.78
CA ALA A 24 9.69 2.32 9.85
C ALA A 24 8.39 3.13 9.93
N THR A 25 7.77 3.38 8.78
CA THR A 25 6.46 4.06 8.69
C THR A 25 5.39 3.27 9.44
N ILE A 26 5.44 1.94 9.36
CA ILE A 26 4.63 1.03 10.15
C ILE A 26 5.59 0.32 11.10
N SER A 27 5.58 0.71 12.36
CA SER A 27 6.56 0.26 13.34
C SER A 27 6.08 -0.97 14.11
N GLY A 28 6.67 -2.12 13.76
CA GLY A 28 6.45 -3.40 14.44
C GLY A 28 5.20 -4.15 13.99
N MET A 29 5.14 -5.41 14.39
CA MET A 29 4.07 -6.35 14.00
C MET A 29 2.70 -5.91 14.50
N ALA A 30 2.59 -5.36 15.69
CA ALA A 30 1.31 -4.93 16.25
C ALA A 30 0.65 -3.82 15.41
N ALA A 31 1.44 -2.87 14.88
CA ALA A 31 0.94 -1.82 14.00
C ALA A 31 0.49 -2.39 12.64
N TYR A 32 1.24 -3.35 12.11
CA TYR A 32 0.88 -4.04 10.87
C TYR A 32 -0.42 -4.86 11.04
N GLU A 33 -0.55 -5.63 12.11
CA GLU A 33 -1.75 -6.42 12.40
C GLU A 33 -2.99 -5.54 12.60
N ALA A 34 -2.83 -4.35 13.19
CA ALA A 34 -3.91 -3.39 13.33
C ALA A 34 -4.42 -2.90 11.97
N LEU A 35 -3.52 -2.62 11.02
CA LEU A 35 -3.90 -2.25 9.65
C LEU A 35 -4.58 -3.40 8.90
N CYS A 36 -4.09 -4.62 9.05
CA CYS A 36 -4.73 -5.80 8.47
C CYS A 36 -6.16 -5.96 9.00
N LYS A 37 -6.35 -5.81 10.31
CA LYS A 37 -7.66 -5.91 10.95
C LYS A 37 -8.61 -4.81 10.46
N GLU A 38 -8.12 -3.58 10.29
CA GLU A 38 -8.91 -2.47 9.71
C GLU A 38 -9.38 -2.83 8.29
N ALA A 39 -8.47 -3.34 7.46
CA ALA A 39 -8.78 -3.75 6.10
C ALA A 39 -9.78 -4.92 6.05
N ASP A 40 -9.69 -5.87 6.95
CA ASP A 40 -10.63 -7.01 7.03
C ASP A 40 -12.02 -6.57 7.49
N GLN A 41 -12.11 -5.58 8.36
CA GLN A 41 -13.39 -5.08 8.88
C GLN A 41 -14.16 -4.23 7.86
N ASP A 42 -13.47 -3.42 7.09
CA ASP A 42 -14.05 -2.56 6.05
C ASP A 42 -13.09 -2.44 4.86
N TYR A 43 -13.06 -3.45 4.03
CA TYR A 43 -12.15 -3.55 2.88
C TYR A 43 -12.30 -2.37 1.90
N ALA A 44 -13.52 -2.07 1.49
CA ALA A 44 -13.79 -0.97 0.56
C ALA A 44 -13.45 0.40 1.16
N GLY A 45 -13.80 0.63 2.44
CA GLY A 45 -13.49 1.87 3.16
C GLY A 45 -12.01 2.06 3.40
N TYR A 46 -11.28 1.00 3.72
CA TYR A 46 -9.81 1.02 3.88
C TYR A 46 -9.11 1.52 2.61
N TRP A 47 -9.44 0.95 1.46
CA TRP A 47 -8.85 1.36 0.18
C TRP A 47 -9.33 2.74 -0.28
N ALA A 48 -10.59 3.10 0.03
CA ALA A 48 -11.10 4.45 -0.22
C ALA A 48 -10.31 5.51 0.54
N ARG A 49 -10.00 5.26 1.81
CA ARG A 49 -9.18 6.15 2.64
C ARG A 49 -7.78 6.32 2.06
N LEU A 50 -7.08 5.22 1.77
CA LEU A 50 -5.75 5.28 1.18
C LEU A 50 -5.73 5.99 -0.18
N ALA A 51 -6.73 5.75 -1.02
CA ALA A 51 -6.84 6.42 -2.31
C ALA A 51 -7.03 7.93 -2.18
N ARG A 52 -7.77 8.39 -1.17
CA ARG A 52 -7.93 9.83 -0.90
C ARG A 52 -6.68 10.47 -0.30
N GLU A 53 -5.97 9.75 0.54
CA GLU A 53 -4.76 10.24 1.20
C GLU A 53 -3.55 10.31 0.25
N HIS A 54 -3.39 9.33 -0.63
CA HIS A 54 -2.18 9.16 -1.43
C HIS A 54 -2.28 9.59 -2.88
N VAL A 55 -3.49 9.77 -3.40
CA VAL A 55 -3.74 10.14 -4.80
C VAL A 55 -4.44 11.48 -4.88
N THR A 56 -3.97 12.34 -5.79
CA THR A 56 -4.65 13.59 -6.10
C THR A 56 -5.64 13.36 -7.22
N TRP A 57 -6.92 13.51 -6.91
CA TRP A 57 -8.02 13.30 -7.84
C TRP A 57 -8.43 14.60 -8.52
N LYS A 58 -8.57 14.56 -9.84
CA LYS A 58 -9.20 15.66 -10.60
C LYS A 58 -10.70 15.70 -10.38
N GLN A 59 -11.31 14.51 -10.37
CA GLN A 59 -12.70 14.29 -9.98
C GLN A 59 -12.69 13.18 -8.93
N PRO A 60 -13.03 13.48 -7.68
CA PRO A 60 -13.10 12.47 -6.62
C PRO A 60 -14.10 11.36 -6.97
N PHE A 61 -13.75 10.12 -6.63
CA PHE A 61 -14.68 9.00 -6.74
C PHE A 61 -15.75 9.05 -5.64
N THR A 62 -16.92 8.51 -5.92
CA THR A 62 -18.01 8.37 -4.94
C THR A 62 -18.14 6.94 -4.45
N GLN A 63 -17.84 5.97 -5.31
CA GLN A 63 -17.86 4.54 -4.98
C GLN A 63 -16.48 3.95 -5.15
N SER A 64 -15.94 3.34 -4.07
CA SER A 64 -14.61 2.74 -4.11
C SER A 64 -14.57 1.41 -4.86
N LEU A 65 -15.51 0.52 -4.60
CA LEU A 65 -15.58 -0.81 -5.21
C LEU A 65 -16.99 -1.09 -5.73
N ASP A 66 -17.07 -1.49 -6.99
CA ASP A 66 -18.29 -1.98 -7.63
C ASP A 66 -18.16 -3.48 -7.93
N GLU A 67 -18.91 -4.29 -7.20
CA GLU A 67 -18.94 -5.75 -7.31
C GLU A 67 -20.14 -6.26 -8.10
N SER A 68 -21.00 -5.36 -8.62
CA SER A 68 -22.23 -5.73 -9.32
C SER A 68 -22.01 -6.56 -10.59
N GLY A 69 -20.86 -6.39 -11.23
CA GLY A 69 -20.45 -7.13 -12.42
C GLY A 69 -19.51 -8.31 -12.13
N ALA A 70 -19.55 -8.90 -10.93
CA ALA A 70 -18.65 -10.01 -10.57
C ALA A 70 -18.64 -11.13 -11.63
N PRO A 71 -17.46 -11.71 -11.93
CA PRO A 71 -16.15 -11.53 -11.31
C PRO A 71 -15.35 -10.33 -11.83
N PHE A 72 -15.93 -9.45 -12.63
CA PHE A 72 -15.28 -8.27 -13.19
C PHE A 72 -15.54 -7.07 -12.26
N PHE A 73 -14.65 -6.90 -11.28
CA PHE A 73 -14.73 -5.80 -10.31
C PHE A 73 -14.20 -4.49 -10.89
N LYS A 74 -14.79 -3.38 -10.45
CA LYS A 74 -14.35 -2.03 -10.81
C LYS A 74 -13.99 -1.24 -9.58
N TRP A 75 -12.80 -0.67 -9.57
CA TRP A 75 -12.32 0.22 -8.52
C TRP A 75 -12.38 1.67 -8.98
N PHE A 76 -12.92 2.54 -8.12
CA PHE A 76 -12.92 3.99 -8.34
C PHE A 76 -13.44 4.42 -9.73
N ALA A 77 -14.47 3.74 -10.22
CA ALA A 77 -14.92 3.84 -11.63
C ALA A 77 -15.35 5.25 -12.05
N ASP A 78 -15.91 6.05 -11.14
CA ASP A 78 -16.35 7.43 -11.37
C ASP A 78 -15.28 8.48 -11.03
N GLY A 79 -14.14 8.07 -10.50
CA GLY A 79 -13.00 8.95 -10.25
C GLY A 79 -12.20 9.26 -11.51
N LYS A 80 -11.62 10.46 -11.57
CA LYS A 80 -10.71 10.88 -12.63
C LYS A 80 -9.44 11.45 -12.04
N LEU A 81 -8.31 11.02 -12.58
CA LEU A 81 -7.00 11.52 -12.18
C LEU A 81 -6.06 11.60 -13.39
N ASN A 82 -4.98 12.34 -13.21
CA ASN A 82 -3.87 12.38 -14.17
C ASN A 82 -2.66 11.74 -13.50
N VAL A 83 -2.13 10.67 -14.12
CA VAL A 83 -0.99 9.93 -13.58
C VAL A 83 0.28 10.78 -13.59
N SER A 84 0.53 11.53 -14.67
CA SER A 84 1.72 12.38 -14.76
C SER A 84 1.69 13.52 -13.75
N TYR A 85 0.53 14.10 -13.46
CA TYR A 85 0.37 15.07 -12.39
C TYR A 85 0.72 14.44 -11.02
N ASN A 86 0.19 13.28 -10.73
CA ASN A 86 0.44 12.57 -9.47
C ASN A 86 1.90 12.17 -9.30
N CYS A 87 2.58 11.78 -10.37
CA CYS A 87 3.98 11.33 -10.32
C CYS A 87 5.00 12.46 -10.37
N LEU A 88 4.70 13.56 -11.06
CA LEU A 88 5.65 14.63 -11.36
C LEU A 88 5.21 15.97 -10.78
N ASP A 89 4.17 16.58 -11.35
CA ASP A 89 3.81 17.98 -11.10
C ASP A 89 3.52 18.28 -9.62
N ARG A 90 2.75 17.45 -8.96
CA ARG A 90 2.43 17.64 -7.54
C ARG A 90 3.66 17.57 -6.64
N ASN A 91 4.67 16.76 -7.01
CA ASN A 91 5.91 16.66 -6.26
C ASN A 91 6.78 17.90 -6.44
N ILE A 92 6.80 18.47 -7.64
CA ILE A 92 7.46 19.75 -7.91
C ILE A 92 6.77 20.88 -7.13
N GLU A 93 5.45 20.95 -7.18
CA GLU A 93 4.65 21.92 -6.41
C GLU A 93 4.87 21.81 -4.90
N ALA A 94 5.13 20.60 -4.40
CA ALA A 94 5.46 20.35 -2.99
C ALA A 94 6.93 20.62 -2.65
N GLY A 95 7.76 21.07 -3.59
CA GLY A 95 9.18 21.34 -3.38
C GLY A 95 10.06 20.11 -3.23
N LEU A 96 9.63 18.97 -3.78
CA LEU A 96 10.36 17.69 -3.73
C LEU A 96 11.28 17.49 -4.95
N ASP A 97 11.49 18.51 -5.76
CA ASP A 97 12.37 18.53 -6.92
C ASP A 97 13.84 18.72 -6.51
N VAL A 98 14.30 17.96 -5.56
CA VAL A 98 15.68 18.04 -5.09
C VAL A 98 16.62 17.50 -6.17
N ALA A 99 17.51 18.35 -6.65
CA ALA A 99 18.65 17.90 -7.43
C ALA A 99 19.54 17.02 -6.54
N VAL A 100 19.72 15.77 -6.96
CA VAL A 100 20.63 14.83 -6.30
C VAL A 100 22.04 15.03 -6.81
#